data_0b2f32026f14f79861bd872152ce4337
#
_entry.id   0b2f32026f14f79861bd872152ce4337
#
_cell.length_a   1.000
_cell.length_b   1.000
_cell.length_c   1.000
_cell.angle_alpha   90.00
_cell.angle_beta   90.00
_cell.angle_gamma   90.00
#
_symmetry.space_group_name_H-M   'P 1'
#
loop_
_entity.id
_entity.type
_entity.pdbx_description
1 polymer ?
#
loop_
_entity_poly.entity_id
_entity_poly.type
_entity_poly.pdbx_seq_one_letter_code
_entity_poly.pdbx_strand_id
1 'polypeptide(L)'
;MILVDISQLFVASTFMSMKKEETEVDIKKLRYMILNSLRMYRKKYANEFGELVICCDGSLSWRREIFPHYKAGRKTGREVSPLDWTQIFGCFDQLKKELKENFPYRLIQVDTAEADDIIGTLVLKDRKPNERTLIISSDKDFIQLQMNENVFQYSPVTKKMLNGVDPHEYLREHILRGDKSDGIPNVLSPGNCIVDGIRQIPMTKKLINEWENGVPEEHNERFERNTTLVDLRYTPFHLQEKILDQYRKEPIGSRNILPAYLTKYNLETLTKNIGDF
;
A
#
# COMPACT_ATOMS: atom_id res chain seq x y z
N MET A 1 12.99 1.09 10.13
CA MET A 1 11.72 1.87 10.06
C MET A 1 10.51 0.96 9.94
N ILE A 2 9.30 1.43 10.34
CA ILE A 2 8.02 0.73 10.15
C ILE A 2 7.23 1.49 9.09
N LEU A 3 6.95 0.87 7.96
CA LEU A 3 6.21 1.46 6.83
C LEU A 3 4.79 0.91 6.81
N VAL A 4 3.80 1.78 6.96
CA VAL A 4 2.38 1.38 7.01
C VAL A 4 1.67 1.80 5.75
N ASP A 5 1.17 0.84 4.99
CA ASP A 5 0.18 1.07 3.93
C ASP A 5 -1.16 1.42 4.61
N ILE A 6 -1.43 2.72 4.69
CA ILE A 6 -2.60 3.20 5.42
C ILE A 6 -3.89 2.90 4.68
N SER A 7 -3.87 2.82 3.35
CA SER A 7 -5.06 2.57 2.54
C SER A 7 -5.63 1.19 2.81
N GLN A 8 -4.75 0.19 2.93
CA GLN A 8 -5.18 -1.17 3.29
C GLN A 8 -5.73 -1.21 4.73
N LEU A 9 -5.05 -0.58 5.69
CA LEU A 9 -5.52 -0.51 7.07
C LEU A 9 -6.88 0.18 7.16
N PHE A 10 -7.08 1.27 6.39
CA PHE A 10 -8.31 2.00 6.34
C PHE A 10 -9.47 1.15 5.80
N VAL A 11 -9.29 0.53 4.63
CA VAL A 11 -10.31 -0.32 3.99
C VAL A 11 -10.68 -1.48 4.92
N ALA A 12 -9.70 -2.18 5.48
CA ALA A 12 -9.95 -3.28 6.41
C ALA A 12 -10.73 -2.80 7.65
N SER A 13 -10.35 -1.66 8.24
CA SER A 13 -11.04 -1.08 9.40
C SER A 13 -12.46 -0.65 9.06
N THR A 14 -12.71 -0.12 7.87
CA THR A 14 -14.06 0.24 7.40
C THR A 14 -14.96 -0.98 7.41
N PHE A 15 -14.57 -2.05 6.71
CA PHE A 15 -15.37 -3.27 6.67
C PHE A 15 -15.56 -3.93 8.06
N MET A 16 -14.54 -3.88 8.92
CA MET A 16 -14.65 -4.39 10.28
C MET A 16 -15.53 -3.51 11.19
N SER A 17 -15.66 -2.21 10.88
CA SER A 17 -16.49 -1.28 11.66
C SER A 17 -17.97 -1.39 11.37
N MET A 18 -18.33 -1.84 10.16
CA MET A 18 -19.69 -1.90 9.68
C MET A 18 -20.36 -3.22 10.05
N LYS A 19 -21.64 -3.19 10.37
CA LYS A 19 -22.47 -4.40 10.45
C LYS A 19 -22.94 -4.79 9.03
N LYS A 20 -23.40 -6.02 8.89
CA LYS A 20 -23.74 -6.63 7.60
C LYS A 20 -24.78 -5.85 6.77
N GLU A 21 -25.59 -5.01 7.40
CA GLU A 21 -26.67 -4.22 6.75
C GLU A 21 -26.41 -2.71 6.75
N GLU A 22 -25.28 -2.26 7.33
CA GLU A 22 -24.92 -0.85 7.38
C GLU A 22 -24.28 -0.43 6.05
N THR A 23 -24.69 0.71 5.51
CA THR A 23 -24.12 1.33 4.31
C THR A 23 -23.29 2.57 4.63
N GLU A 24 -23.43 3.10 5.84
CA GLU A 24 -22.73 4.28 6.34
C GLU A 24 -21.64 3.91 7.34
N VAL A 25 -20.59 4.72 7.37
CA VAL A 25 -19.43 4.52 8.24
C VAL A 25 -19.52 5.40 9.48
N ASP A 26 -19.43 4.81 10.66
CA ASP A 26 -19.20 5.56 11.89
C ASP A 26 -17.74 6.01 11.99
N ILE A 27 -17.50 7.28 11.65
CA ILE A 27 -16.16 7.88 11.68
C ILE A 27 -15.52 7.83 13.08
N LYS A 28 -16.31 7.84 14.16
CA LYS A 28 -15.76 7.77 15.53
C LYS A 28 -15.16 6.40 15.79
N LYS A 29 -15.89 5.35 15.43
CA LYS A 29 -15.43 3.97 15.53
C LYS A 29 -14.24 3.71 14.63
N LEU A 30 -14.30 4.17 13.38
CA LEU A 30 -13.22 4.04 12.41
C LEU A 30 -11.94 4.74 12.88
N ARG A 31 -12.06 5.98 13.37
CA ARG A 31 -10.94 6.74 13.98
C ARG A 31 -10.28 5.94 15.10
N TYR A 32 -11.07 5.44 16.04
CA TYR A 32 -10.56 4.64 17.15
C TYR A 32 -9.78 3.40 16.65
N MET A 33 -10.35 2.67 15.69
CA MET A 33 -9.74 1.44 15.16
C MET A 33 -8.40 1.72 14.50
N ILE A 34 -8.33 2.75 13.66
CA ILE A 34 -7.09 3.12 12.94
C ILE A 34 -6.02 3.58 13.94
N LEU A 35 -6.38 4.50 14.85
CA LEU A 35 -5.42 5.01 15.83
C LEU A 35 -4.92 3.91 16.76
N ASN A 36 -5.81 3.03 17.22
CA ASN A 36 -5.41 1.90 18.05
C ASN A 36 -4.50 0.92 17.29
N SER A 37 -4.75 0.69 16.00
CA SER A 37 -3.88 -0.17 15.17
C SER A 37 -2.49 0.43 15.02
N LEU A 38 -2.38 1.72 14.69
CA LEU A 38 -1.09 2.42 14.57
C LEU A 38 -0.32 2.38 15.90
N ARG A 39 -1.01 2.68 17.02
CA ARG A 39 -0.46 2.57 18.37
C ARG A 39 0.08 1.17 18.65
N MET A 40 -0.71 0.13 18.35
CA MET A 40 -0.33 -1.26 18.56
C MET A 40 0.88 -1.67 17.73
N TYR A 41 0.96 -1.24 16.46
CA TYR A 41 2.12 -1.53 15.61
C TYR A 41 3.37 -0.84 16.17
N ARG A 42 3.26 0.43 16.53
CA ARG A 42 4.40 1.14 17.11
C ARG A 42 4.85 0.50 18.43
N LYS A 43 3.92 0.24 19.36
CA LYS A 43 4.23 -0.42 20.63
C LYS A 43 4.95 -1.74 20.44
N LYS A 44 4.50 -2.54 19.47
CA LYS A 44 5.03 -3.91 19.26
C LYS A 44 6.38 -3.90 18.56
N TYR A 45 6.59 -2.98 17.62
CA TYR A 45 7.69 -3.11 16.66
C TYR A 45 8.71 -1.98 16.72
N ALA A 46 8.44 -0.83 17.39
CA ALA A 46 9.34 0.32 17.34
C ALA A 46 10.72 0.05 17.95
N ASN A 47 10.82 -0.79 18.96
CA ASN A 47 12.11 -1.13 19.57
C ASN A 47 13.03 -1.87 18.59
N GLU A 48 12.47 -2.61 17.66
CA GLU A 48 13.23 -3.41 16.69
C GLU A 48 13.43 -2.69 15.36
N PHE A 49 12.41 -1.95 14.91
CA PHE A 49 12.39 -1.36 13.58
C PHE A 49 12.45 0.18 13.60
N GLY A 50 12.28 0.83 14.73
CA GLY A 50 12.35 2.28 14.84
C GLY A 50 11.03 3.01 14.53
N GLU A 51 11.12 4.15 13.83
CA GLU A 51 9.99 5.05 13.62
C GLU A 51 8.93 4.47 12.69
N LEU A 52 7.66 4.86 12.96
CA LEU A 52 6.51 4.54 12.14
C LEU A 52 6.27 5.65 11.12
N VAL A 53 6.19 5.27 9.86
CA VAL A 53 5.91 6.14 8.70
C VAL A 53 4.61 5.69 8.05
N ILE A 54 3.71 6.63 7.81
CA ILE A 54 2.42 6.39 7.18
C ILE A 54 2.54 6.70 5.69
N CYS A 55 2.31 5.70 4.84
CA CYS A 55 2.36 5.81 3.39
C CYS A 55 0.93 5.86 2.83
N CYS A 56 0.61 6.95 2.10
CA CYS A 56 -0.73 7.22 1.58
C CYS A 56 -0.73 7.30 0.06
N ASP A 57 -1.74 6.70 -0.57
CA ASP A 57 -1.96 6.90 -2.01
C ASP A 57 -2.19 8.37 -2.36
N GLY A 58 -1.64 8.79 -3.48
CA GLY A 58 -2.00 10.04 -4.15
C GLY A 58 -3.37 9.99 -4.83
N SER A 59 -3.70 11.05 -5.57
CA SER A 59 -5.01 11.19 -6.22
C SER A 59 -5.19 10.28 -7.43
N LEU A 60 -4.15 10.12 -8.22
CA LEU A 60 -4.09 9.30 -9.43
C LEU A 60 -2.80 8.50 -9.43
N SER A 61 -2.72 7.43 -10.22
CA SER A 61 -1.48 6.67 -10.38
C SER A 61 -0.81 7.04 -11.70
N TRP A 62 0.51 7.30 -11.65
CA TRP A 62 1.37 7.51 -12.83
C TRP A 62 1.31 6.34 -13.81
N ARG A 63 0.99 5.14 -13.32
CA ARG A 63 0.85 3.94 -14.13
C ARG A 63 -0.23 4.06 -15.20
N ARG A 64 -1.23 4.94 -15.00
CA ARG A 64 -2.28 5.20 -15.99
C ARG A 64 -1.79 5.95 -17.22
N GLU A 65 -0.70 6.69 -17.12
CA GLU A 65 -0.07 7.34 -18.27
C GLU A 65 0.57 6.30 -19.21
N ILE A 66 1.10 5.19 -18.63
CA ILE A 66 1.69 4.07 -19.36
C ILE A 66 0.63 3.09 -19.83
N PHE A 67 -0.36 2.81 -18.98
CA PHE A 67 -1.40 1.83 -19.22
C PHE A 67 -2.78 2.36 -18.81
N PRO A 68 -3.58 2.91 -19.73
CA PRO A 68 -4.87 3.54 -19.42
C PRO A 68 -5.88 2.63 -18.73
N HIS A 69 -5.75 1.31 -18.91
CA HIS A 69 -6.62 0.31 -18.28
C HIS A 69 -6.24 -0.02 -16.82
N TYR A 70 -5.13 0.54 -16.33
CA TYR A 70 -4.67 0.32 -14.95
C TYR A 70 -5.76 0.71 -13.94
N LYS A 71 -6.17 -0.26 -13.10
CA LYS A 71 -7.22 -0.10 -12.07
C LYS A 71 -8.57 0.42 -12.60
N ALA A 72 -8.85 0.28 -13.92
CA ALA A 72 -10.10 0.79 -14.51
C ALA A 72 -11.35 0.14 -13.90
N GLY A 73 -11.31 -1.16 -13.61
CA GLY A 73 -12.41 -1.90 -13.00
C GLY A 73 -12.80 -1.48 -11.59
N ARG A 74 -11.89 -0.78 -10.86
CA ARG A 74 -12.18 -0.33 -9.49
C ARG A 74 -13.31 0.70 -9.43
N LYS A 75 -13.44 1.55 -10.45
CA LYS A 75 -14.54 2.54 -10.53
C LYS A 75 -15.89 1.83 -10.68
N THR A 76 -16.01 0.95 -11.64
CA THR A 76 -17.24 0.17 -11.89
C THR A 76 -17.61 -0.68 -10.66
N GLY A 77 -16.63 -1.32 -10.02
CA GLY A 77 -16.87 -2.08 -8.79
C GLY A 77 -17.44 -1.25 -7.65
N ARG A 78 -17.02 0.02 -7.54
CA ARG A 78 -17.58 0.95 -6.53
C ARG A 78 -18.98 1.45 -6.88
N GLU A 79 -19.26 1.67 -8.16
CA GLU A 79 -20.58 2.12 -8.64
C GLU A 79 -21.69 1.10 -8.37
N VAL A 80 -21.37 -0.21 -8.41
CA VAL A 80 -22.32 -1.28 -8.09
C VAL A 80 -22.32 -1.68 -6.60
N SER A 81 -21.45 -1.10 -5.80
CA SER A 81 -21.36 -1.35 -4.37
C SER A 81 -22.51 -0.68 -3.62
N PRO A 82 -23.11 -1.29 -2.58
CA PRO A 82 -24.11 -0.65 -1.74
C PRO A 82 -23.53 0.42 -0.81
N LEU A 83 -22.19 0.54 -0.74
CA LEU A 83 -21.51 1.45 0.18
C LEU A 83 -21.42 2.88 -0.37
N ASP A 84 -21.60 3.86 0.49
CA ASP A 84 -21.30 5.26 0.15
C ASP A 84 -19.78 5.52 0.14
N TRP A 85 -19.16 5.25 -1.00
CA TRP A 85 -17.73 5.47 -1.20
C TRP A 85 -17.32 6.93 -1.09
N THR A 86 -18.23 7.88 -1.35
CA THR A 86 -17.95 9.32 -1.20
C THR A 86 -17.77 9.66 0.27
N GLN A 87 -18.68 9.18 1.13
CA GLN A 87 -18.55 9.33 2.57
C GLN A 87 -17.30 8.64 3.11
N ILE A 88 -17.03 7.40 2.66
CA ILE A 88 -15.86 6.62 3.06
C ILE A 88 -14.57 7.38 2.76
N PHE A 89 -14.38 7.88 1.54
CA PHE A 89 -13.20 8.66 1.17
C PHE A 89 -13.12 9.98 1.93
N GLY A 90 -14.25 10.66 2.17
CA GLY A 90 -14.28 11.86 3.01
C GLY A 90 -13.80 11.59 4.44
N CYS A 91 -14.22 10.48 5.04
CA CYS A 91 -13.70 10.03 6.35
C CYS A 91 -12.19 9.76 6.29
N PHE A 92 -11.72 9.15 5.21
CA PHE A 92 -10.30 8.86 5.05
C PHE A 92 -9.46 10.13 4.92
N ASP A 93 -9.90 11.08 4.12
CA ASP A 93 -9.19 12.36 3.95
C ASP A 93 -9.16 13.16 5.26
N GLN A 94 -10.26 13.16 6.01
CA GLN A 94 -10.29 13.75 7.34
C GLN A 94 -9.28 13.08 8.29
N LEU A 95 -9.23 11.75 8.33
CA LEU A 95 -8.32 11.02 9.21
C LEU A 95 -6.85 11.19 8.80
N LYS A 96 -6.52 11.25 7.51
CA LYS A 96 -5.17 11.59 7.02
C LYS A 96 -4.74 12.97 7.53
N LYS A 97 -5.61 13.96 7.41
CA LYS A 97 -5.35 15.31 7.93
C LYS A 97 -5.14 15.30 9.43
N GLU A 98 -6.00 14.63 10.19
CA GLU A 98 -5.87 14.50 11.64
C GLU A 98 -4.56 13.83 12.04
N LEU A 99 -4.15 12.75 11.37
CA LEU A 99 -2.89 12.05 11.59
C LEU A 99 -1.68 12.96 11.33
N LYS A 100 -1.69 13.68 10.21
CA LYS A 100 -0.62 14.59 9.83
C LYS A 100 -0.44 15.74 10.81
N GLU A 101 -1.54 16.33 11.28
CA GLU A 101 -1.52 17.53 12.12
C GLU A 101 -1.28 17.23 13.61
N ASN A 102 -1.69 16.05 14.11
CA ASN A 102 -1.72 15.81 15.56
C ASN A 102 -0.80 14.69 16.04
N PHE A 103 -0.30 13.82 15.14
CA PHE A 103 0.49 12.65 15.55
C PHE A 103 1.98 12.82 15.21
N PRO A 104 2.87 12.24 16.00
CA PRO A 104 4.31 12.34 15.77
C PRO A 104 4.79 11.36 14.69
N TYR A 105 4.01 11.21 13.64
CA TYR A 105 4.32 10.30 12.54
C TYR A 105 4.61 11.08 11.25
N ARG A 106 5.61 10.63 10.51
CA ARG A 106 5.74 11.07 9.13
C ARG A 106 4.59 10.49 8.33
N LEU A 107 3.82 11.35 7.67
CA LEU A 107 2.79 10.97 6.73
C LEU A 107 3.22 11.47 5.36
N ILE A 108 3.45 10.51 4.46
CA ILE A 108 3.91 10.77 3.10
C ILE A 108 2.75 10.52 2.13
N GLN A 109 2.44 11.53 1.36
CA GLN A 109 1.47 11.47 0.27
C GLN A 109 2.00 12.33 -0.88
N VAL A 110 2.31 11.70 -2.00
CA VAL A 110 2.80 12.38 -3.21
C VAL A 110 1.77 12.20 -4.31
N ASP A 111 1.45 13.30 -4.96
CA ASP A 111 0.51 13.27 -6.07
C ASP A 111 1.00 12.35 -7.19
N THR A 112 0.12 11.57 -7.76
CA THR A 112 0.37 10.51 -8.75
C THR A 112 1.17 9.29 -8.27
N ALA A 113 1.71 9.27 -7.04
CA ALA A 113 2.32 8.08 -6.44
C ALA A 113 1.32 7.28 -5.62
N GLU A 114 1.44 5.97 -5.63
CA GLU A 114 0.70 5.07 -4.74
C GLU A 114 1.52 4.80 -3.46
N ALA A 115 0.88 4.26 -2.42
CA ALA A 115 1.58 3.84 -1.19
C ALA A 115 2.73 2.86 -1.51
N ASP A 116 2.55 2.03 -2.53
CA ASP A 116 3.54 1.06 -3.01
C ASP A 116 4.80 1.75 -3.52
N ASP A 117 4.65 2.85 -4.28
CA ASP A 117 5.78 3.66 -4.76
C ASP A 117 6.54 4.31 -3.61
N ILE A 118 5.80 4.77 -2.59
CA ILE A 118 6.40 5.39 -1.39
C ILE A 118 7.21 4.35 -0.61
N ILE A 119 6.61 3.21 -0.31
CA ILE A 119 7.24 2.12 0.43
C ILE A 119 8.44 1.59 -0.35
N GLY A 120 8.28 1.33 -1.66
CA GLY A 120 9.36 0.89 -2.54
C GLY A 120 10.52 1.88 -2.58
N THR A 121 10.24 3.18 -2.73
CA THR A 121 11.27 4.22 -2.77
C THR A 121 12.05 4.29 -1.45
N LEU A 122 11.37 4.28 -0.29
CA LEU A 122 12.04 4.34 1.01
C LEU A 122 12.93 3.12 1.26
N VAL A 123 12.46 1.93 0.89
CA VAL A 123 13.24 0.69 1.02
C VAL A 123 14.46 0.70 0.09
N LEU A 124 14.30 1.15 -1.15
CA LEU A 124 15.33 1.03 -2.17
C LEU A 124 16.35 2.18 -2.17
N LYS A 125 15.98 3.37 -1.69
CA LYS A 125 16.78 4.60 -1.86
C LYS A 125 17.22 5.29 -0.56
N ASP A 126 16.49 5.14 0.55
CA ASP A 126 16.80 5.89 1.79
C ASP A 126 17.17 4.99 2.97
N ARG A 127 16.95 3.69 2.87
CA ARG A 127 17.30 2.74 3.94
C ARG A 127 18.81 2.67 4.16
N LYS A 128 19.24 2.87 5.40
CA LYS A 128 20.65 2.73 5.77
C LYS A 128 21.10 1.26 5.67
N PRO A 129 22.38 0.99 5.40
CA PRO A 129 22.92 -0.36 5.51
C PRO A 129 22.60 -0.97 6.89
N ASN A 130 22.13 -2.21 6.90
CA ASN A 130 21.71 -2.96 8.10
C ASN A 130 20.48 -2.40 8.83
N GLU A 131 19.81 -1.37 8.34
CA GLU A 131 18.56 -0.91 8.91
C GLU A 131 17.45 -1.95 8.70
N ARG A 132 16.80 -2.35 9.79
CA ARG A 132 15.66 -3.25 9.73
C ARG A 132 14.41 -2.47 9.33
N THR A 133 13.70 -2.95 8.34
CA THR A 133 12.46 -2.34 7.84
C THR A 133 11.32 -3.33 7.92
N LEU A 134 10.21 -2.89 8.51
CA LEU A 134 8.97 -3.66 8.57
C LEU A 134 7.90 -2.99 7.74
N ILE A 135 7.40 -3.68 6.73
CA ILE A 135 6.24 -3.25 5.92
C ILE A 135 4.99 -3.84 6.56
N ILE A 136 4.03 -2.99 6.92
CA ILE A 136 2.72 -3.41 7.44
C ILE A 136 1.70 -3.27 6.33
N SER A 137 1.54 -4.35 5.59
CA SER A 137 0.55 -4.53 4.53
C SER A 137 0.37 -6.02 4.23
N SER A 138 -0.84 -6.42 3.84
CA SER A 138 -1.12 -7.77 3.34
C SER A 138 -0.94 -7.88 1.83
N ASP A 139 -0.59 -6.78 1.17
CA ASP A 139 -0.35 -6.77 -0.26
C ASP A 139 0.90 -7.60 -0.60
N LYS A 140 0.73 -8.51 -1.54
CA LYS A 140 1.80 -9.40 -1.94
C LYS A 140 2.84 -8.73 -2.84
N ASP A 141 2.53 -7.57 -3.38
CA ASP A 141 3.46 -6.82 -4.24
C ASP A 141 4.71 -6.39 -3.47
N PHE A 142 4.60 -6.24 -2.15
CA PHE A 142 5.76 -5.96 -1.29
C PHE A 142 6.70 -7.16 -1.07
N ILE A 143 6.31 -8.38 -1.46
CA ILE A 143 7.22 -9.55 -1.39
C ILE A 143 8.51 -9.27 -2.16
N GLN A 144 8.42 -8.58 -3.31
CA GLN A 144 9.59 -8.19 -4.11
C GLN A 144 10.63 -7.37 -3.32
N LEU A 145 10.21 -6.58 -2.32
CA LEU A 145 11.13 -5.79 -1.52
C LEU A 145 11.95 -6.62 -0.52
N GLN A 146 11.54 -7.87 -0.24
CA GLN A 146 12.28 -8.81 0.60
C GLN A 146 13.54 -9.38 -0.10
N MET A 147 13.80 -9.01 -1.38
CA MET A 147 15.12 -9.17 -2.00
C MET A 147 16.21 -8.41 -1.24
N ASN A 148 15.83 -7.37 -0.51
CA ASN A 148 16.74 -6.59 0.31
C ASN A 148 16.85 -7.21 1.70
N GLU A 149 18.07 -7.45 2.16
CA GLU A 149 18.32 -7.94 3.51
C GLU A 149 17.67 -7.02 4.56
N ASN A 150 17.17 -7.61 5.64
CA ASN A 150 16.53 -6.91 6.74
C ASN A 150 15.21 -6.19 6.39
N VAL A 151 14.57 -6.53 5.28
CA VAL A 151 13.21 -6.11 4.95
C VAL A 151 12.23 -7.23 5.28
N PHE A 152 11.24 -6.92 6.09
CA PHE A 152 10.22 -7.84 6.59
C PHE A 152 8.83 -7.31 6.25
N GLN A 153 7.88 -8.22 6.11
CA GLN A 153 6.49 -7.85 5.86
C GLN A 153 5.56 -8.54 6.87
N TYR A 154 4.70 -7.76 7.50
CA TYR A 154 3.64 -8.24 8.40
C TYR A 154 2.27 -8.02 7.77
N SER A 155 1.49 -9.09 7.64
CA SER A 155 0.12 -9.01 7.16
C SER A 155 -0.86 -8.77 8.32
N PRO A 156 -1.54 -7.62 8.36
CA PRO A 156 -2.60 -7.36 9.35
C PRO A 156 -3.78 -8.31 9.24
N VAL A 157 -4.08 -8.82 8.05
CA VAL A 157 -5.20 -9.73 7.78
C VAL A 157 -4.93 -11.10 8.38
N THR A 158 -3.78 -11.68 8.08
CA THR A 158 -3.42 -13.02 8.59
C THR A 158 -2.78 -12.97 9.97
N LYS A 159 -2.38 -11.78 10.44
CA LYS A 159 -1.63 -11.54 11.69
C LYS A 159 -0.30 -12.30 11.76
N LYS A 160 0.35 -12.47 10.62
CA LYS A 160 1.62 -13.23 10.47
C LYS A 160 2.63 -12.44 9.67
N MET A 161 3.90 -12.74 9.88
CA MET A 161 4.97 -12.33 8.96
C MET A 161 4.81 -13.12 7.66
N LEU A 162 4.93 -12.41 6.54
CA LEU A 162 4.95 -13.02 5.21
C LEU A 162 6.40 -13.37 4.88
N ASN A 163 6.70 -14.66 4.81
CA ASN A 163 8.03 -15.20 4.52
C ASN A 163 7.89 -16.52 3.75
N GLY A 164 9.02 -17.08 3.31
CA GLY A 164 9.08 -18.40 2.69
C GLY A 164 8.73 -18.43 1.19
N VAL A 165 8.64 -17.26 0.55
CA VAL A 165 8.52 -17.12 -0.90
C VAL A 165 9.82 -16.51 -1.41
N ASP A 166 10.39 -17.05 -2.47
CA ASP A 166 11.54 -16.43 -3.14
C ASP A 166 11.05 -15.13 -3.82
N PRO A 167 11.58 -13.95 -3.41
CA PRO A 167 11.10 -12.68 -3.94
C PRO A 167 11.43 -12.48 -5.43
N HIS A 168 12.52 -13.06 -5.92
CA HIS A 168 12.91 -12.96 -7.34
C HIS A 168 11.98 -13.78 -8.22
N GLU A 169 11.72 -15.03 -7.80
CA GLU A 169 10.78 -15.89 -8.51
C GLU A 169 9.37 -15.30 -8.47
N TYR A 170 8.95 -14.78 -7.30
CA TYR A 170 7.65 -14.12 -7.14
C TYR A 170 7.49 -12.95 -8.11
N LEU A 171 8.45 -12.01 -8.13
CA LEU A 171 8.38 -10.83 -9.00
C LEU A 171 8.33 -11.24 -10.48
N ARG A 172 9.18 -12.19 -10.89
CA ARG A 172 9.19 -12.68 -12.26
C ARG A 172 7.85 -13.33 -12.66
N GLU A 173 7.33 -14.20 -11.81
CA GLU A 173 6.03 -14.83 -12.05
C GLU A 173 4.90 -13.79 -12.10
N HIS A 174 4.94 -12.78 -11.23
CA HIS A 174 3.95 -11.71 -11.17
C HIS A 174 3.97 -10.85 -12.45
N ILE A 175 5.15 -10.48 -12.96
CA ILE A 175 5.29 -9.76 -14.23
C ILE A 175 4.68 -10.58 -15.39
N LEU A 176 5.00 -11.87 -15.47
CA LEU A 176 4.50 -12.74 -16.53
C LEU A 176 2.98 -12.95 -16.48
N ARG A 177 2.43 -13.15 -15.27
CA ARG A 177 0.99 -13.36 -15.06
C ARG A 177 0.16 -12.09 -15.11
N GLY A 178 0.81 -10.92 -14.93
CA GLY A 178 0.11 -9.68 -14.68
C GLY A 178 -0.66 -9.67 -13.36
N ASP A 179 -1.42 -8.63 -13.12
CA ASP A 179 -2.30 -8.48 -11.98
C ASP A 179 -3.74 -8.17 -12.41
N LYS A 180 -4.60 -9.16 -12.26
CA LYS A 180 -6.01 -9.00 -12.62
C LYS A 180 -6.72 -7.95 -11.75
N SER A 181 -6.33 -7.79 -10.49
CA SER A 181 -6.95 -6.83 -9.56
C SER A 181 -6.63 -5.39 -9.95
N ASP A 182 -5.46 -5.18 -10.56
CA ASP A 182 -4.99 -3.90 -11.08
C ASP A 182 -5.28 -3.72 -12.58
N GLY A 183 -5.93 -4.71 -13.19
CA GLY A 183 -6.30 -4.66 -14.60
C GLY A 183 -5.13 -4.92 -15.54
N ILE A 184 -4.01 -5.47 -15.06
CA ILE A 184 -2.81 -5.79 -15.84
C ILE A 184 -2.94 -7.22 -16.37
N PRO A 185 -3.11 -7.44 -17.70
CA PRO A 185 -3.16 -8.78 -18.26
C PRO A 185 -1.79 -9.46 -18.23
N ASN A 186 -1.82 -10.80 -18.31
CA ASN A 186 -0.60 -11.55 -18.53
C ASN A 186 0.03 -11.24 -19.90
N VAL A 187 1.30 -11.57 -20.06
CA VAL A 187 2.06 -11.24 -21.26
C VAL A 187 1.58 -11.93 -22.55
N LEU A 188 0.77 -12.98 -22.47
CA LEU A 188 0.17 -13.65 -23.62
C LEU A 188 -1.06 -12.92 -24.15
N SER A 189 -1.75 -12.18 -23.29
CA SER A 189 -3.10 -11.66 -23.55
C SER A 189 -3.07 -10.19 -24.02
N PRO A 190 -4.03 -9.76 -24.85
CA PRO A 190 -4.17 -8.37 -25.25
C PRO A 190 -4.37 -7.43 -24.07
N GLY A 191 -3.88 -6.18 -24.17
CA GLY A 191 -3.93 -5.18 -23.07
C GLY A 191 -5.35 -4.85 -22.60
N ASN A 192 -6.32 -4.89 -23.47
CA ASN A 192 -7.73 -4.56 -23.17
C ASN A 192 -8.56 -5.75 -22.66
N CYS A 193 -8.03 -6.98 -22.66
CA CYS A 193 -8.84 -8.18 -22.44
C CYS A 193 -9.58 -8.18 -21.09
N ILE A 194 -8.99 -7.64 -20.02
CA ILE A 194 -9.64 -7.58 -18.71
C ILE A 194 -10.80 -6.59 -18.70
N VAL A 195 -10.62 -5.42 -19.32
CA VAL A 195 -11.65 -4.36 -19.39
C VAL A 195 -12.82 -4.82 -20.28
N ASP A 196 -12.52 -5.50 -21.36
CA ASP A 196 -13.53 -6.00 -22.30
C ASP A 196 -14.17 -7.33 -21.83
N GLY A 197 -13.78 -7.85 -20.67
CA GLY A 197 -14.31 -9.09 -20.14
C GLY A 197 -13.88 -10.35 -20.93
N ILE A 198 -12.85 -10.23 -21.75
CA ILE A 198 -12.31 -11.32 -22.56
C ILE A 198 -11.43 -12.21 -21.68
N ARG A 199 -11.62 -13.53 -21.81
CA ARG A 199 -10.80 -14.50 -21.08
C ARG A 199 -9.34 -14.42 -21.51
N GLN A 200 -8.44 -14.27 -20.53
CA GLN A 200 -7.01 -14.31 -20.78
C GLN A 200 -6.53 -15.68 -21.30
N ILE A 201 -5.50 -15.65 -22.14
CA ILE A 201 -4.78 -16.86 -22.56
C ILE A 201 -4.10 -17.46 -21.30
N PRO A 202 -4.24 -18.76 -21.02
CA PRO A 202 -3.70 -19.36 -19.82
C PRO A 202 -2.15 -19.29 -19.76
N MET A 203 -1.60 -18.70 -18.72
CA MET A 203 -0.17 -18.71 -18.40
C MET A 203 0.13 -19.91 -17.50
N THR A 204 0.69 -20.98 -18.06
CA THR A 204 1.01 -22.21 -17.32
C THR A 204 2.34 -22.12 -16.60
N LYS A 205 2.51 -22.89 -15.50
CA LYS A 205 3.81 -23.00 -14.82
C LYS A 205 4.91 -23.52 -15.74
N LYS A 206 4.59 -24.45 -16.64
CA LYS A 206 5.55 -24.97 -17.61
C LYS A 206 6.10 -23.83 -18.47
N LEU A 207 5.24 -23.00 -19.03
CA LEU A 207 5.65 -21.86 -19.86
C LEU A 207 6.46 -20.82 -19.08
N ILE A 208 6.07 -20.54 -17.83
CA ILE A 208 6.84 -19.64 -16.94
C ILE A 208 8.27 -20.16 -16.75
N ASN A 209 8.43 -21.46 -16.54
CA ASN A 209 9.75 -22.08 -16.40
C ASN A 209 10.55 -22.09 -17.72
N GLU A 210 9.89 -22.34 -18.84
CA GLU A 210 10.53 -22.26 -20.18
C GLU A 210 11.08 -20.86 -20.47
N TRP A 211 10.44 -19.82 -19.93
CA TRP A 211 10.83 -18.43 -20.11
C TRP A 211 11.75 -17.89 -18.98
N GLU A 212 12.42 -18.78 -18.26
CA GLU A 212 13.30 -18.37 -17.15
C GLU A 212 14.39 -17.37 -17.59
N ASN A 213 14.92 -17.54 -18.81
CA ASN A 213 15.98 -16.70 -19.36
C ASN A 213 15.49 -15.58 -20.32
N GLY A 214 14.20 -15.33 -20.37
CA GLY A 214 13.58 -14.30 -21.19
C GLY A 214 12.31 -14.76 -21.88
N VAL A 215 11.54 -13.80 -22.39
CA VAL A 215 10.33 -14.06 -23.15
C VAL A 215 10.62 -14.03 -24.67
N PRO A 216 9.85 -14.73 -25.51
CA PRO A 216 9.92 -14.57 -26.96
C PRO A 216 9.68 -13.13 -27.39
N GLU A 217 10.33 -12.72 -28.49
CA GLU A 217 10.32 -11.34 -28.99
C GLU A 217 8.92 -10.77 -29.19
N GLU A 218 7.98 -11.60 -29.68
CA GLU A 218 6.59 -11.23 -29.87
C GLU A 218 5.82 -10.88 -28.58
N HIS A 219 6.40 -11.17 -27.41
CA HIS A 219 5.84 -10.86 -26.10
C HIS A 219 6.60 -9.76 -25.35
N ASN A 220 7.71 -9.26 -25.86
CA ASN A 220 8.58 -8.29 -25.21
C ASN A 220 7.85 -7.01 -24.81
N GLU A 221 7.06 -6.41 -25.70
CA GLU A 221 6.33 -5.18 -25.39
C GLU A 221 5.42 -5.32 -24.16
N ARG A 222 4.71 -6.46 -24.07
CA ARG A 222 3.81 -6.72 -22.93
C ARG A 222 4.58 -7.06 -21.67
N PHE A 223 5.71 -7.73 -21.81
CA PHE A 223 6.60 -8.01 -20.69
C PHE A 223 7.21 -6.72 -20.12
N GLU A 224 7.72 -5.83 -20.94
CA GLU A 224 8.26 -4.53 -20.53
C GLU A 224 7.18 -3.64 -19.89
N ARG A 225 5.98 -3.61 -20.47
CA ARG A 225 4.84 -2.93 -19.87
C ARG A 225 4.54 -3.47 -18.46
N ASN A 226 4.41 -4.79 -18.32
CA ASN A 226 4.11 -5.40 -17.03
C ASN A 226 5.25 -5.18 -16.04
N THR A 227 6.50 -5.27 -16.47
CA THR A 227 7.67 -4.96 -15.66
C THR A 227 7.59 -3.54 -15.11
N THR A 228 7.32 -2.57 -15.97
CA THR A 228 7.20 -1.16 -15.56
C THR A 228 6.04 -0.92 -14.58
N LEU A 229 4.93 -1.65 -14.71
CA LEU A 229 3.76 -1.48 -13.86
C LEU A 229 3.89 -2.17 -12.50
N VAL A 230 4.59 -3.31 -12.44
CA VAL A 230 4.63 -4.21 -11.27
C VAL A 230 5.89 -4.04 -10.43
N ASP A 231 7.04 -3.84 -11.07
CA ASP A 231 8.32 -3.74 -10.37
C ASP A 231 8.51 -2.34 -9.77
N LEU A 232 8.54 -2.26 -8.46
CA LEU A 232 8.64 -0.99 -7.71
C LEU A 232 9.95 -0.23 -7.95
N ARG A 233 10.96 -0.84 -8.58
CA ARG A 233 12.18 -0.17 -9.03
C ARG A 233 11.92 0.83 -10.16
N TYR A 234 10.82 0.68 -10.90
CA TYR A 234 10.42 1.54 -12.01
C TYR A 234 9.60 2.76 -11.59
N THR A 235 9.38 2.98 -10.29
CA THR A 235 8.79 4.25 -9.83
C THR A 235 9.56 5.43 -10.45
N PRO A 236 8.89 6.38 -11.14
CA PRO A 236 9.54 7.48 -11.83
C PRO A 236 10.46 8.30 -10.91
N PHE A 237 11.64 8.66 -11.39
CA PHE A 237 12.66 9.35 -10.60
C PHE A 237 12.15 10.62 -9.93
N HIS A 238 11.39 11.44 -10.66
CA HIS A 238 10.82 12.67 -10.08
C HIS A 238 9.84 12.42 -8.93
N LEU A 239 9.17 11.26 -8.90
CA LEU A 239 8.33 10.85 -7.77
C LEU A 239 9.19 10.35 -6.61
N GLN A 240 10.24 9.57 -6.90
CA GLN A 240 11.19 9.15 -5.87
C GLN A 240 11.78 10.36 -5.14
N GLU A 241 12.21 11.41 -5.85
CA GLU A 241 12.72 12.64 -5.23
C GLU A 241 11.66 13.32 -4.34
N LYS A 242 10.43 13.50 -4.83
CA LYS A 242 9.34 14.08 -4.04
C LYS A 242 9.03 13.27 -2.77
N ILE A 243 9.07 11.94 -2.86
CA ILE A 243 8.88 11.05 -1.72
C ILE A 243 9.99 11.26 -0.69
N LEU A 244 11.25 11.24 -1.12
CA LEU A 244 12.40 11.44 -0.26
C LEU A 244 12.40 12.82 0.40
N ASP A 245 12.03 13.85 -0.35
CA ASP A 245 11.90 15.22 0.18
C ASP A 245 10.81 15.34 1.25
N GLN A 246 9.68 14.64 1.08
CA GLN A 246 8.66 14.60 2.14
C GLN A 246 9.11 13.81 3.35
N TYR A 247 9.79 12.68 3.14
CA TYR A 247 10.30 11.84 4.22
C TYR A 247 11.33 12.56 5.10
N ARG A 248 12.19 13.40 4.52
CA ARG A 248 13.23 14.18 5.23
C ARG A 248 12.67 15.32 6.07
N LYS A 249 11.43 15.74 5.84
CA LYS A 249 10.77 16.76 6.65
C LYS A 249 10.33 16.20 7.99
N GLU A 250 10.48 17.03 9.04
CA GLU A 250 9.98 16.65 10.37
C GLU A 250 8.43 16.58 10.37
N PRO A 251 7.84 15.70 11.20
CA PRO A 251 6.39 15.65 11.39
C PRO A 251 5.85 17.00 11.87
N ILE A 252 4.67 17.38 11.39
CA ILE A 252 3.97 18.58 11.85
C ILE A 252 3.35 18.33 13.23
N GLY A 253 2.75 17.15 13.41
CA GLY A 253 2.18 16.73 14.68
C GLY A 253 3.26 16.32 15.69
N SER A 254 2.91 16.39 16.96
CA SER A 254 3.82 16.05 18.03
C SER A 254 3.11 15.41 19.22
N ARG A 255 3.88 14.77 20.11
CA ARG A 255 3.33 14.18 21.34
C ARG A 255 2.73 15.22 22.27
N ASN A 256 3.15 16.48 22.21
CA ASN A 256 2.67 17.54 23.09
C ASN A 256 1.23 17.96 22.78
N ILE A 257 0.80 17.87 21.52
CA ILE A 257 -0.57 18.25 21.11
C ILE A 257 -1.54 17.06 21.12
N LEU A 258 -1.02 15.85 21.18
CA LEU A 258 -1.80 14.63 21.14
C LEU A 258 -2.84 14.52 22.29
N PRO A 259 -2.57 14.92 23.56
CA PRO A 259 -3.58 14.89 24.62
C PRO A 259 -4.83 15.70 24.28
N ALA A 260 -4.66 16.91 23.74
CA ALA A 260 -5.77 17.77 23.34
C ALA A 260 -6.63 17.13 22.23
N TYR A 261 -5.98 16.53 21.25
CA TYR A 261 -6.67 15.79 20.18
C TYR A 261 -7.47 14.61 20.73
N LEU A 262 -6.89 13.76 21.58
CA LEU A 262 -7.57 12.59 22.14
C LEU A 262 -8.76 12.99 23.02
N THR A 263 -8.64 14.07 23.80
CA THR A 263 -9.73 14.63 24.60
C THR A 263 -10.85 15.16 23.69
N LYS A 264 -10.52 15.92 22.64
CA LYS A 264 -11.50 16.47 21.68
C LYS A 264 -12.42 15.39 21.10
N TYR A 265 -11.88 14.22 20.83
CA TYR A 265 -12.60 13.10 20.21
C TYR A 265 -13.08 12.02 21.20
N ASN A 266 -12.98 12.28 22.51
CA ASN A 266 -13.40 11.37 23.60
C ASN A 266 -12.72 9.98 23.48
N LEU A 267 -11.42 9.95 23.22
CA LEU A 267 -10.64 8.72 23.03
C LEU A 267 -9.91 8.31 24.32
N GLU A 268 -10.63 8.19 25.43
CA GLU A 268 -10.07 7.96 26.77
C GLU A 268 -9.16 6.73 26.86
N THR A 269 -9.55 5.62 26.22
CA THR A 269 -8.74 4.40 26.19
C THR A 269 -7.36 4.63 25.55
N LEU A 270 -7.29 5.47 24.53
CA LEU A 270 -6.02 5.83 23.88
C LEU A 270 -5.24 6.84 24.72
N THR A 271 -5.92 7.72 25.43
CA THR A 271 -5.31 8.68 26.35
C THR A 271 -4.51 7.98 27.45
N LYS A 272 -5.05 6.89 28.01
CA LYS A 272 -4.35 6.07 29.03
C LYS A 272 -3.07 5.42 28.50
N ASN A 273 -2.93 5.31 27.20
CA ASN A 273 -1.81 4.66 26.52
C ASN A 273 -1.05 5.64 25.61
N ILE A 274 -1.07 6.92 25.90
CA ILE A 274 -0.50 7.97 25.04
C ILE A 274 0.99 7.80 24.77
N GLY A 275 1.72 7.21 25.69
CA GLY A 275 3.14 6.89 25.54
C GLY A 275 3.47 5.87 24.45
N ASP A 276 2.46 5.11 24.02
CA ASP A 276 2.62 4.10 22.97
C ASP A 276 2.59 4.72 21.54
N PHE A 277 2.22 6.03 21.41
CA PHE A 277 2.23 6.78 20.15
C PHE A 277 3.56 7.40 19.80
#